data_9b5cf484a5a57c2c3006c63f0f70b840
#
_entry.id   9b5cf484a5a57c2c3006c63f0f70b840
#
_cell.length_a   1.000
_cell.length_b   1.000
_cell.length_c   1.000
_cell.angle_alpha   90.00
_cell.angle_beta   90.00
_cell.angle_gamma   90.00
#
_symmetry.space_group_name_H-M   'P 1'
#
loop_
_entity.id
_entity.type
_entity.pdbx_description
1 polymer ?
#
loop_
_entity_poly.entity_id
_entity_poly.type
_entity_poly.pdbx_seq_one_letter_code
_entity_poly.pdbx_strand_id
1 'polypeptide(L)'
;MGIFGEEAKSHDNVVSNVSKQVQVYLKTEFPKLSFRYRTSVSKEEINQSLKKLDSELGQTLFVSNSSIKPDGGIIEVLDDNGEWRVILVSEAKHQGKDIENIKQGKLVGKNSDQDLMATGNAIERSHKNIAEIANFMLRESHFPYVLFLEGSNFLTETLSITRPDGRIVVLEYNSGMLNRLDRLTAANYGMPINTNLCQNRFIKHNDKTIMLQATSIYTQGNGQHWDIDNMFSVMLDTARTSLKVLGSDLFNQLTKNN
;
A
#
# COMPACT_ATOMS: atom_id res chain seq x y z
N MET A 1 24.94 9.33 -8.79
CA MET A 1 24.43 7.95 -9.01
C MET A 1 23.62 7.57 -7.80
N GLY A 2 22.33 7.31 -7.98
CA GLY A 2 21.41 7.07 -6.87
C GLY A 2 21.68 5.74 -6.17
N ILE A 3 21.61 5.77 -4.86
CA ILE A 3 21.83 4.66 -3.91
C ILE A 3 20.73 3.56 -4.03
N PHE A 4 19.82 3.68 -4.98
CA PHE A 4 18.73 2.73 -5.17
C PHE A 4 19.17 1.67 -6.18
N GLY A 5 19.37 0.42 -5.69
CA GLY A 5 19.78 -0.70 -6.51
C GLY A 5 18.76 -1.02 -7.62
N GLU A 6 19.22 -1.66 -8.67
CA GLU A 6 18.42 -2.07 -9.83
C GLU A 6 17.22 -2.96 -9.43
N GLU A 7 17.33 -3.72 -8.35
CA GLU A 7 16.27 -4.59 -7.83
C GLU A 7 15.08 -3.80 -7.23
N ALA A 8 15.32 -2.66 -6.54
CA ALA A 8 14.24 -1.82 -6.05
C ALA A 8 13.42 -1.24 -7.21
N LYS A 9 14.08 -0.82 -8.30
CA LYS A 9 13.40 -0.38 -9.53
C LYS A 9 12.65 -1.51 -10.24
N SER A 10 13.19 -2.72 -10.21
CA SER A 10 12.52 -3.90 -10.74
C SER A 10 11.25 -4.20 -9.96
N HIS A 11 11.29 -4.08 -8.64
CA HIS A 11 10.16 -4.33 -7.76
C HIS A 11 9.03 -3.28 -7.93
N ASP A 12 9.37 -1.99 -7.98
CA ASP A 12 8.41 -0.91 -8.25
C ASP A 12 7.72 -1.11 -9.61
N ASN A 13 8.43 -1.63 -10.61
CA ASN A 13 7.86 -1.97 -11.91
C ASN A 13 6.88 -3.15 -11.83
N VAL A 14 7.14 -4.15 -10.99
CA VAL A 14 6.25 -5.31 -10.83
C VAL A 14 4.90 -4.86 -10.30
N VAL A 15 4.85 -4.16 -9.17
CA VAL A 15 3.58 -3.72 -8.57
C VAL A 15 2.79 -2.78 -9.49
N SER A 16 3.48 -1.90 -10.22
CA SER A 16 2.85 -1.02 -11.22
C SER A 16 2.24 -1.81 -12.39
N ASN A 17 2.93 -2.84 -12.88
CA ASN A 17 2.42 -3.70 -13.94
C ASN A 17 1.21 -4.51 -13.50
N VAL A 18 1.24 -5.07 -12.28
CA VAL A 18 0.10 -5.78 -11.71
C VAL A 18 -1.11 -4.86 -11.59
N SER A 19 -0.94 -3.61 -11.12
CA SER A 19 -2.04 -2.64 -11.05
C SER A 19 -2.65 -2.34 -12.41
N LYS A 20 -1.83 -2.20 -13.46
CA LYS A 20 -2.32 -2.01 -14.83
C LYS A 20 -3.10 -3.23 -15.33
N GLN A 21 -2.65 -4.44 -15.01
CA GLN A 21 -3.39 -5.66 -15.34
C GLN A 21 -4.74 -5.71 -14.62
N VAL A 22 -4.79 -5.32 -13.34
CA VAL A 22 -6.05 -5.19 -12.60
C VAL A 22 -6.99 -4.19 -13.30
N GLN A 23 -6.49 -3.03 -13.73
CA GLN A 23 -7.32 -2.07 -14.47
C GLN A 23 -7.87 -2.65 -15.77
N VAL A 24 -7.05 -3.37 -16.55
CA VAL A 24 -7.48 -4.01 -17.79
C VAL A 24 -8.56 -5.07 -17.50
N TYR A 25 -8.35 -5.87 -16.46
CA TYR A 25 -9.32 -6.87 -16.04
C TYR A 25 -10.66 -6.24 -15.64
N LEU A 26 -10.63 -5.18 -14.81
CA LEU A 26 -11.84 -4.45 -14.40
C LEU A 26 -12.62 -3.89 -15.59
N LYS A 27 -11.93 -3.37 -16.62
CA LYS A 27 -12.58 -2.91 -17.87
C LYS A 27 -13.30 -4.05 -18.61
N THR A 28 -12.75 -5.25 -18.55
CA THR A 28 -13.35 -6.44 -19.17
C THR A 28 -14.52 -6.95 -18.35
N GLU A 29 -14.37 -7.02 -17.03
CA GLU A 29 -15.40 -7.50 -16.11
C GLU A 29 -16.60 -6.53 -16.06
N PHE A 30 -16.33 -5.22 -16.12
CA PHE A 30 -17.32 -4.15 -16.00
C PHE A 30 -17.30 -3.20 -17.20
N PRO A 31 -17.74 -3.66 -18.38
CA PRO A 31 -17.57 -2.89 -19.64
C PRO A 31 -18.37 -1.59 -19.70
N LYS A 32 -19.34 -1.40 -18.82
CA LYS A 32 -20.15 -0.18 -18.74
C LYS A 32 -19.49 0.91 -17.88
N LEU A 33 -18.47 0.56 -17.10
CA LEU A 33 -17.74 1.51 -16.26
C LEU A 33 -16.48 2.02 -16.95
N SER A 34 -16.16 3.27 -16.67
CA SER A 34 -14.92 3.89 -17.12
C SER A 34 -13.88 3.86 -16.01
N PHE A 35 -12.72 3.26 -16.29
CA PHE A 35 -11.60 3.17 -15.36
C PHE A 35 -10.38 3.91 -15.90
N ARG A 36 -9.67 4.62 -15.02
CA ARG A 36 -8.35 5.17 -15.34
C ARG A 36 -7.30 4.70 -14.35
N TYR A 37 -6.06 4.65 -14.83
CA TYR A 37 -4.87 4.42 -14.02
C TYR A 37 -4.06 5.70 -13.95
N ARG A 38 -3.59 6.06 -12.75
CA ARG A 38 -2.73 7.22 -12.50
C ARG A 38 -1.48 6.78 -11.74
N THR A 39 -0.37 7.44 -12.01
CA THR A 39 0.88 7.22 -11.28
C THR A 39 1.07 8.19 -10.12
N SER A 40 0.24 9.25 -10.05
CA SER A 40 0.42 10.29 -9.02
C SER A 40 -0.83 11.12 -8.81
N VAL A 41 -0.88 11.75 -7.62
CA VAL A 41 -1.82 12.84 -7.27
C VAL A 41 -0.98 14.06 -6.89
N SER A 42 -1.33 15.23 -7.42
CA SER A 42 -0.65 16.47 -7.05
C SER A 42 -1.11 16.98 -5.68
N LYS A 43 -0.26 17.77 -5.02
CA LYS A 43 -0.62 18.45 -3.78
C LYS A 43 -1.78 19.44 -4.00
N GLU A 44 -1.87 20.02 -5.18
CA GLU A 44 -2.97 20.91 -5.54
C GLU A 44 -4.30 20.18 -5.57
N GLU A 45 -4.36 18.98 -6.21
CA GLU A 45 -5.57 18.15 -6.21
C GLU A 45 -6.01 17.76 -4.80
N ILE A 46 -5.03 17.42 -3.92
CA ILE A 46 -5.30 17.11 -2.51
C ILE A 46 -5.93 18.32 -1.81
N ASN A 47 -5.33 19.50 -1.95
CA ASN A 47 -5.85 20.73 -1.36
C ASN A 47 -7.24 21.09 -1.90
N GLN A 48 -7.48 20.93 -3.20
CA GLN A 48 -8.80 21.12 -3.79
C GLN A 48 -9.84 20.15 -3.25
N SER A 49 -9.47 18.87 -3.04
CA SER A 49 -10.35 17.89 -2.43
C SER A 49 -10.72 18.27 -0.99
N LEU A 50 -9.76 18.74 -0.22
CA LEU A 50 -9.98 19.21 1.16
C LEU A 50 -10.87 20.47 1.20
N LYS A 51 -10.63 21.44 0.32
CA LYS A 51 -11.46 22.67 0.22
C LYS A 51 -12.91 22.39 -0.16
N LYS A 52 -13.20 21.31 -0.88
CA LYS A 52 -14.57 20.90 -1.18
C LYS A 52 -15.33 20.45 0.09
N LEU A 53 -14.63 19.99 1.12
CA LEU A 53 -15.21 19.62 2.40
C LEU A 53 -15.41 20.83 3.31
N ASP A 54 -14.38 21.65 3.41
CA ASP A 54 -14.38 22.86 4.22
C ASP A 54 -13.36 23.85 3.66
N SER A 55 -13.75 25.12 3.51
CA SER A 55 -12.89 26.18 2.96
C SER A 55 -11.64 26.44 3.80
N GLU A 56 -11.66 26.11 5.09
CA GLU A 56 -10.51 26.24 5.99
C GLU A 56 -9.50 25.10 5.85
N LEU A 57 -9.91 23.98 5.23
CA LEU A 57 -8.99 22.89 4.88
C LEU A 57 -8.24 23.22 3.58
N GLY A 58 -7.15 22.53 3.33
CA GLY A 58 -6.37 22.69 2.10
C GLY A 58 -5.56 23.98 2.02
N GLN A 59 -5.35 24.68 3.14
CA GLN A 59 -4.47 25.85 3.25
C GLN A 59 -3.06 25.46 3.67
N THR A 60 -2.60 24.31 3.26
CA THR A 60 -1.29 23.80 3.63
C THR A 60 -0.19 24.41 2.76
N LEU A 61 0.98 24.60 3.35
CA LEU A 61 2.18 24.94 2.59
C LEU A 61 2.55 23.77 1.68
N PHE A 62 2.70 24.04 0.40
CA PHE A 62 3.12 23.04 -0.58
C PHE A 62 3.99 23.64 -1.68
N VAL A 63 4.80 22.78 -2.29
CA VAL A 63 5.53 23.14 -3.49
C VAL A 63 4.64 22.84 -4.69
N SER A 64 4.44 23.81 -5.58
CA SER A 64 3.50 23.75 -6.71
C SER A 64 3.63 22.49 -7.58
N ASN A 65 4.85 21.98 -7.76
CA ASN A 65 5.12 20.78 -8.56
C ASN A 65 5.21 19.48 -7.72
N SER A 66 4.83 19.53 -6.44
CA SER A 66 4.88 18.37 -5.56
C SER A 66 3.73 17.39 -5.87
N SER A 67 4.05 16.11 -5.87
CA SER A 67 3.07 15.04 -6.08
C SER A 67 3.38 13.83 -5.20
N ILE A 68 2.34 13.08 -4.90
CA ILE A 68 2.41 11.79 -4.22
C ILE A 68 2.37 10.71 -5.29
N LYS A 69 3.28 9.75 -5.19
CA LYS A 69 3.47 8.67 -6.19
C LYS A 69 3.55 7.32 -5.49
N PRO A 70 2.42 6.66 -5.24
CA PRO A 70 2.45 5.27 -4.81
C PRO A 70 3.11 4.39 -5.88
N ASP A 71 3.93 3.42 -5.49
CA ASP A 71 4.74 2.61 -6.42
C ASP A 71 3.87 1.84 -7.44
N GLY A 72 2.73 1.33 -6.99
CA GLY A 72 1.76 0.63 -7.84
C GLY A 72 0.73 1.56 -8.49
N GLY A 73 0.71 2.84 -8.13
CA GLY A 73 -0.23 3.82 -8.67
C GLY A 73 -1.64 3.75 -8.07
N ILE A 74 -2.58 4.35 -8.79
CA ILE A 74 -3.96 4.59 -8.35
C ILE A 74 -4.90 4.18 -9.46
N ILE A 75 -5.92 3.38 -9.14
CA ILE A 75 -7.03 3.07 -10.06
C ILE A 75 -8.26 3.81 -9.59
N GLU A 76 -8.92 4.48 -10.51
CA GLU A 76 -10.15 5.23 -10.28
C GLU A 76 -11.25 4.78 -11.22
N VAL A 77 -12.49 4.92 -10.77
CA VAL A 77 -13.71 4.71 -11.56
C VAL A 77 -14.45 6.05 -11.70
N LEU A 78 -15.04 6.29 -12.87
CA LEU A 78 -15.89 7.46 -13.09
C LEU A 78 -17.28 7.14 -12.53
N ASP A 79 -17.79 7.98 -11.63
CA ASP A 79 -19.15 7.85 -11.09
C ASP A 79 -20.21 8.57 -11.97
N ASP A 80 -21.48 8.39 -11.63
CA ASP A 80 -22.61 8.98 -12.38
C ASP A 80 -22.65 10.51 -12.33
N ASN A 81 -21.93 11.12 -11.38
CA ASN A 81 -21.79 12.58 -11.28
C ASN A 81 -20.62 13.12 -12.12
N GLY A 82 -19.91 12.27 -12.83
CA GLY A 82 -18.72 12.63 -13.60
C GLY A 82 -17.46 12.84 -12.74
N GLU A 83 -17.46 12.35 -11.49
CA GLU A 83 -16.31 12.44 -10.61
C GLU A 83 -15.50 11.14 -10.61
N TRP A 84 -14.18 11.27 -10.63
CA TRP A 84 -13.28 10.14 -10.50
C TRP A 84 -13.13 9.74 -9.03
N ARG A 85 -13.48 8.49 -8.71
CA ARG A 85 -13.45 7.92 -7.37
C ARG A 85 -12.36 6.87 -7.28
N VAL A 86 -11.54 6.95 -6.24
CA VAL A 86 -10.43 5.99 -6.01
C VAL A 86 -11.01 4.65 -5.57
N ILE A 87 -10.59 3.59 -6.26
CA ILE A 87 -10.99 2.21 -5.94
C ILE A 87 -9.82 1.32 -5.55
N LEU A 88 -8.58 1.74 -5.84
CA LEU A 88 -7.36 1.06 -5.42
C LEU A 88 -6.20 2.05 -5.39
N VAL A 89 -5.43 2.00 -4.33
CA VAL A 89 -4.06 2.53 -4.26
C VAL A 89 -3.15 1.39 -3.85
N SER A 90 -2.08 1.18 -4.58
CA SER A 90 -1.13 0.10 -4.26
C SER A 90 0.29 0.60 -4.13
N GLU A 91 0.98 0.08 -3.15
CA GLU A 91 2.38 0.36 -2.87
C GLU A 91 3.08 -0.93 -2.45
N ALA A 92 4.36 -1.04 -2.77
CA ALA A 92 5.17 -2.16 -2.33
C ALA A 92 6.52 -1.66 -1.82
N LYS A 93 7.06 -2.32 -0.81
CA LYS A 93 8.38 -2.02 -0.25
C LYS A 93 9.16 -3.30 -0.03
N HIS A 94 10.31 -3.37 -0.68
CA HIS A 94 11.29 -4.42 -0.43
C HIS A 94 12.42 -3.87 0.45
N GLN A 95 12.71 -4.54 1.56
CA GLN A 95 13.82 -4.15 2.42
C GLN A 95 14.46 -5.33 3.14
N GLY A 96 15.80 -5.33 3.13
CA GLY A 96 16.63 -6.38 3.70
C GLY A 96 16.97 -7.46 2.69
N LYS A 97 18.26 -7.83 2.66
CA LYS A 97 18.82 -8.87 1.79
C LYS A 97 19.55 -9.95 2.59
N ASP A 98 19.20 -10.09 3.86
CA ASP A 98 19.92 -11.00 4.75
C ASP A 98 19.78 -12.44 4.28
N ILE A 99 18.60 -12.83 3.82
CA ILE A 99 18.32 -14.18 3.32
C ILE A 99 19.24 -14.50 2.13
N GLU A 100 19.29 -13.63 1.13
CA GLU A 100 20.10 -13.79 -0.07
C GLU A 100 21.60 -13.76 0.27
N ASN A 101 22.01 -12.85 1.13
CA ASN A 101 23.39 -12.72 1.56
C ASN A 101 23.88 -13.98 2.31
N ILE A 102 23.07 -14.52 3.22
CA ILE A 102 23.38 -15.75 3.94
C ILE A 102 23.50 -16.93 2.96
N LYS A 103 22.54 -17.09 2.04
CA LYS A 103 22.60 -18.13 1.00
C LYS A 103 23.80 -18.02 0.09
N GLN A 104 24.35 -16.81 -0.10
CA GLN A 104 25.57 -16.56 -0.88
C GLN A 104 26.85 -16.64 -0.03
N GLY A 105 26.78 -17.01 1.24
CA GLY A 105 27.92 -17.08 2.13
C GLY A 105 28.50 -15.74 2.59
N LYS A 106 27.81 -14.64 2.29
CA LYS A 106 28.20 -13.30 2.72
C LYS A 106 27.87 -13.10 4.21
N LEU A 107 28.69 -12.29 4.89
CA LEU A 107 28.35 -11.85 6.25
C LEU A 107 27.24 -10.82 6.18
N VAL A 108 26.34 -10.87 7.17
CA VAL A 108 25.25 -9.97 7.35
C VAL A 108 25.42 -9.32 8.72
N GLY A 109 25.47 -8.01 8.76
CA GLY A 109 25.74 -7.28 10.00
C GLY A 109 27.22 -7.21 10.38
N LYS A 110 27.50 -6.35 11.35
CA LYS A 110 28.88 -6.03 11.75
C LYS A 110 29.48 -7.06 12.68
N ASN A 111 28.68 -7.68 13.54
CA ASN A 111 29.09 -8.64 14.56
C ASN A 111 28.16 -9.86 14.65
N SER A 112 27.18 -9.97 13.79
CA SER A 112 26.20 -11.06 13.77
C SER A 112 25.82 -11.37 12.32
N ASP A 113 25.27 -12.57 12.12
CA ASP A 113 24.76 -12.96 10.80
C ASP A 113 23.39 -12.29 10.47
N GLN A 114 22.93 -11.37 11.28
CA GLN A 114 21.71 -10.61 11.03
C GLN A 114 21.99 -9.11 11.11
N ASP A 115 21.64 -8.38 10.05
CA ASP A 115 21.70 -6.93 10.05
C ASP A 115 20.40 -6.37 10.67
N LEU A 116 20.53 -5.66 11.78
CA LEU A 116 19.43 -4.99 12.44
C LEU A 116 19.10 -3.64 11.79
N MET A 117 19.31 -3.50 10.50
CA MET A 117 19.07 -2.24 9.79
C MET A 117 17.66 -1.71 10.00
N ALA A 118 17.62 -0.41 10.29
CA ALA A 118 16.37 0.29 10.49
C ALA A 118 15.57 0.38 9.19
N THR A 119 14.35 -0.12 9.17
CA THR A 119 13.36 0.08 8.10
C THR A 119 12.81 1.52 8.05
N GLY A 120 13.38 2.45 8.83
CA GLY A 120 12.85 3.78 9.05
C GLY A 120 12.41 4.50 7.77
N ASN A 121 13.30 4.59 6.79
CA ASN A 121 13.02 5.35 5.56
C ASN A 121 11.88 4.77 4.70
N ALA A 122 11.75 3.44 4.62
CA ALA A 122 10.68 2.82 3.84
C ALA A 122 9.32 3.08 4.52
N ILE A 123 9.24 2.88 5.84
CA ILE A 123 8.03 3.11 6.63
C ILE A 123 7.65 4.60 6.62
N GLU A 124 8.62 5.51 6.78
CA GLU A 124 8.36 6.96 6.74
C GLU A 124 7.80 7.42 5.39
N ARG A 125 8.35 6.91 4.29
CA ARG A 125 7.84 7.22 2.94
C ARG A 125 6.44 6.68 2.72
N SER A 126 6.19 5.45 3.13
CA SER A 126 4.85 4.86 3.05
C SER A 126 3.87 5.63 3.91
N HIS A 127 4.23 6.00 5.14
CA HIS A 127 3.40 6.82 6.01
C HIS A 127 3.02 8.15 5.36
N LYS A 128 4.00 8.85 4.74
CA LYS A 128 3.71 10.07 3.99
C LYS A 128 2.71 9.84 2.86
N ASN A 129 2.92 8.82 2.04
CA ASN A 129 2.02 8.52 0.93
C ASN A 129 0.61 8.18 1.43
N ILE A 130 0.50 7.36 2.48
CA ILE A 130 -0.76 6.99 3.10
C ILE A 130 -1.49 8.23 3.63
N ALA A 131 -0.81 9.10 4.40
CA ALA A 131 -1.40 10.29 4.98
C ALA A 131 -1.92 11.27 3.90
N GLU A 132 -1.18 11.46 2.83
CA GLU A 132 -1.56 12.37 1.74
C GLU A 132 -2.71 11.81 0.89
N ILE A 133 -2.71 10.52 0.60
CA ILE A 133 -3.84 9.87 -0.09
C ILE A 133 -5.07 9.86 0.80
N ALA A 134 -4.90 9.71 2.10
CA ALA A 134 -6.00 9.80 3.05
C ALA A 134 -6.65 11.20 3.07
N ASN A 135 -5.84 12.26 3.02
CA ASN A 135 -6.34 13.62 2.87
C ASN A 135 -7.08 13.80 1.53
N PHE A 136 -6.56 13.23 0.45
CA PHE A 136 -7.22 13.26 -0.86
C PHE A 136 -8.60 12.58 -0.83
N MET A 137 -8.70 11.48 -0.08
CA MET A 137 -9.90 10.66 0.04
C MET A 137 -10.75 10.98 1.28
N LEU A 138 -10.54 12.12 1.95
CA LEU A 138 -11.16 12.41 3.25
C LEU A 138 -12.71 12.38 3.20
N ARG A 139 -13.31 12.68 2.06
CA ARG A 139 -14.78 12.61 1.86
C ARG A 139 -15.31 11.20 1.63
N GLU A 140 -14.43 10.22 1.36
CA GLU A 140 -14.83 8.86 1.05
C GLU A 140 -15.12 8.05 2.33
N SER A 141 -16.05 7.10 2.22
CA SER A 141 -16.37 6.17 3.31
C SER A 141 -15.44 4.97 3.38
N HIS A 142 -14.49 4.84 2.44
CA HIS A 142 -13.55 3.74 2.35
C HIS A 142 -12.13 4.25 2.09
N PHE A 143 -11.14 3.39 2.33
CA PHE A 143 -9.73 3.69 2.10
C PHE A 143 -9.02 2.48 1.49
N PRO A 144 -9.02 2.32 0.15
CA PRO A 144 -8.55 1.13 -0.54
C PRO A 144 -7.03 1.17 -0.78
N TYR A 145 -6.26 1.44 0.26
CA TYR A 145 -4.81 1.48 0.20
C TYR A 145 -4.22 0.14 0.60
N VAL A 146 -3.47 -0.49 -0.30
CA VAL A 146 -2.80 -1.77 -0.11
C VAL A 146 -1.29 -1.56 -0.12
N LEU A 147 -0.62 -2.04 0.93
CA LEU A 147 0.83 -2.00 1.08
C LEU A 147 1.37 -3.42 1.15
N PHE A 148 2.19 -3.80 0.17
CA PHE A 148 2.93 -5.06 0.16
C PHE A 148 4.33 -4.85 0.72
N LEU A 149 4.68 -5.64 1.73
CA LEU A 149 5.99 -5.63 2.36
C LEU A 149 6.70 -6.96 2.12
N GLU A 150 7.97 -6.90 1.76
CA GLU A 150 8.82 -8.06 1.51
C GLU A 150 10.28 -7.80 1.87
N GLY A 151 11.06 -8.87 1.97
CA GLY A 151 12.47 -8.83 2.38
C GLY A 151 12.67 -9.13 3.86
N SER A 152 13.92 -9.40 4.22
CA SER A 152 14.28 -9.92 5.56
C SER A 152 13.94 -8.97 6.71
N ASN A 153 13.75 -7.67 6.42
CA ASN A 153 13.37 -6.70 7.47
C ASN A 153 11.89 -6.75 7.86
N PHE A 154 11.07 -7.47 7.11
CA PHE A 154 9.63 -7.62 7.37
C PHE A 154 9.22 -9.05 7.71
N LEU A 155 10.16 -9.85 8.23
CA LEU A 155 9.88 -11.20 8.71
C LEU A 155 8.80 -11.16 9.80
N THR A 156 7.87 -12.10 9.70
CA THR A 156 6.86 -12.38 10.75
C THR A 156 7.06 -13.76 11.38
N GLU A 157 8.05 -14.51 10.90
CA GLU A 157 8.43 -15.84 11.40
C GLU A 157 9.95 -15.96 11.50
N THR A 158 10.41 -16.90 12.30
CA THR A 158 11.84 -17.24 12.42
C THR A 158 12.23 -18.17 11.32
N LEU A 159 13.33 -17.87 10.61
CA LEU A 159 13.84 -18.64 9.49
C LEU A 159 15.19 -19.27 9.82
N SER A 160 15.36 -20.54 9.45
CA SER A 160 16.64 -21.23 9.46
C SER A 160 17.19 -21.32 8.04
N ILE A 161 18.34 -20.72 7.79
CA ILE A 161 18.96 -20.64 6.46
C ILE A 161 20.32 -21.33 6.51
N THR A 162 20.54 -22.29 5.61
CA THR A 162 21.83 -22.97 5.48
C THR A 162 22.77 -22.18 4.58
N ARG A 163 23.93 -21.84 5.08
CA ARG A 163 25.04 -21.23 4.32
C ARG A 163 25.71 -22.26 3.41
N PRO A 164 26.46 -21.80 2.39
CA PRO A 164 27.23 -22.71 1.51
C PRO A 164 28.26 -23.59 2.26
N ASP A 165 28.75 -23.14 3.41
CA ASP A 165 29.66 -23.87 4.27
C ASP A 165 28.98 -24.90 5.20
N GLY A 166 27.64 -25.05 5.08
CA GLY A 166 26.83 -25.98 5.88
C GLY A 166 26.36 -25.42 7.23
N ARG A 167 26.83 -24.26 7.64
CA ARG A 167 26.35 -23.63 8.87
C ARG A 167 24.90 -23.16 8.72
N ILE A 168 24.13 -23.33 9.79
CA ILE A 168 22.75 -22.83 9.86
C ILE A 168 22.76 -21.49 10.58
N VAL A 169 22.17 -20.49 9.94
CA VAL A 169 21.93 -19.17 10.51
C VAL A 169 20.42 -19.03 10.77
N VAL A 170 20.08 -18.63 11.98
CA VAL A 170 18.69 -18.37 12.37
C VAL A 170 18.43 -16.86 12.29
N LEU A 171 17.54 -16.46 11.40
CA LEU A 171 17.01 -15.10 11.34
C LEU A 171 15.76 -15.03 12.19
N GLU A 172 15.79 -14.19 13.20
CA GLU A 172 14.63 -13.93 14.04
C GLU A 172 13.82 -12.74 13.51
N TYR A 173 12.50 -12.85 13.57
CA TYR A 173 11.66 -11.69 13.28
C TYR A 173 11.89 -10.60 14.34
N ASN A 174 11.86 -9.35 13.91
CA ASN A 174 12.07 -8.22 14.80
C ASN A 174 10.73 -7.60 15.20
N SER A 175 10.28 -7.90 16.44
CA SER A 175 9.03 -7.35 16.98
C SER A 175 9.00 -5.82 16.99
N GLY A 176 10.16 -5.15 17.11
CA GLY A 176 10.28 -3.71 16.98
C GLY A 176 9.91 -3.16 15.61
N MET A 177 10.02 -3.99 14.57
CA MET A 177 9.60 -3.64 13.21
C MET A 177 8.09 -3.72 13.07
N LEU A 178 7.46 -4.78 13.58
CA LEU A 178 6.01 -4.92 13.59
C LEU A 178 5.36 -3.77 14.34
N ASN A 179 5.94 -3.34 15.48
CA ASN A 179 5.48 -2.17 16.23
C ASN A 179 5.57 -0.85 15.43
N ARG A 180 6.49 -0.74 14.46
CA ARG A 180 6.55 0.44 13.58
C ARG A 180 5.48 0.41 12.51
N LEU A 181 5.01 -0.75 12.11
CA LEU A 181 3.90 -0.90 11.18
C LEU A 181 2.59 -0.36 11.75
N ASP A 182 2.41 -0.35 13.07
CA ASP A 182 1.27 0.29 13.75
C ASP A 182 1.14 1.77 13.41
N ARG A 183 2.24 2.44 13.10
CA ARG A 183 2.23 3.84 12.71
C ARG A 183 1.65 4.08 11.31
N LEU A 184 1.59 3.04 10.49
CA LEU A 184 1.03 3.10 9.14
C LEU A 184 -0.48 2.93 9.15
N THR A 185 -1.02 2.30 10.19
CA THR A 185 -2.44 2.03 10.30
C THR A 185 -2.86 2.01 11.77
N ALA A 186 -4.01 2.55 12.07
CA ALA A 186 -4.54 2.62 13.43
C ALA A 186 -4.84 1.25 14.06
N ALA A 187 -4.81 0.15 13.32
CA ALA A 187 -5.30 -1.14 13.82
C ALA A 187 -4.73 -2.39 13.14
N ASN A 188 -3.64 -2.30 12.36
CA ASN A 188 -3.20 -3.45 11.57
C ASN A 188 -1.79 -3.90 11.90
N TYR A 189 -1.66 -5.15 12.30
CA TYR A 189 -0.39 -5.84 12.54
C TYR A 189 -0.08 -6.81 11.40
N GLY A 190 0.16 -6.30 10.19
CA GLY A 190 0.57 -7.12 9.05
C GLY A 190 -0.34 -8.30 8.75
N MET A 191 -1.63 -8.16 9.00
CA MET A 191 -2.62 -9.21 8.85
C MET A 191 -3.24 -9.20 7.44
N PRO A 192 -3.77 -10.31 6.96
CA PRO A 192 -4.54 -10.35 5.73
C PRO A 192 -5.67 -9.33 5.71
N ILE A 193 -6.12 -8.91 4.54
CA ILE A 193 -7.21 -7.92 4.41
C ILE A 193 -8.41 -8.34 5.27
N ASN A 194 -8.74 -7.44 6.16
CA ASN A 194 -10.09 -7.36 6.63
C ASN A 194 -10.77 -6.22 5.84
N THR A 195 -11.81 -6.53 5.08
CA THR A 195 -12.56 -5.55 4.29
C THR A 195 -13.10 -4.41 5.13
N ASN A 196 -13.32 -4.62 6.43
CA ASN A 196 -13.70 -3.58 7.38
C ASN A 196 -12.59 -2.58 7.66
N LEU A 197 -11.33 -2.92 7.41
CA LEU A 197 -10.19 -2.04 7.61
C LEU A 197 -9.97 -1.07 6.45
N CYS A 198 -10.60 -1.31 5.31
CA CYS A 198 -10.59 -0.40 4.17
C CYS A 198 -11.62 0.76 4.31
N GLN A 199 -12.17 0.99 5.50
CA GLN A 199 -13.15 2.04 5.76
C GLN A 199 -12.57 3.15 6.61
N ASN A 200 -12.82 4.39 6.20
CA ASN A 200 -12.60 5.55 7.05
C ASN A 200 -13.60 5.52 8.21
N ARG A 201 -13.13 5.79 9.41
CA ARG A 201 -13.97 5.90 10.60
C ARG A 201 -13.76 7.24 11.25
N PHE A 202 -14.86 7.91 11.57
CA PHE A 202 -14.87 9.18 12.30
C PHE A 202 -15.31 8.94 13.73
N ILE A 203 -14.48 9.37 14.67
CA ILE A 203 -14.76 9.26 16.10
C ILE A 203 -14.82 10.67 16.69
N LYS A 204 -15.90 10.97 17.43
CA LYS A 204 -16.00 12.20 18.22
C LYS A 204 -15.34 11.99 19.58
N HIS A 205 -14.42 12.87 19.91
CA HIS A 205 -13.75 12.90 21.21
C HIS A 205 -13.50 14.35 21.63
N ASN A 206 -14.05 14.75 22.79
CA ASN A 206 -13.91 16.11 23.33
C ASN A 206 -14.20 17.21 22.31
N ASP A 207 -15.36 17.18 21.67
CA ASP A 207 -15.81 18.12 20.63
C ASP A 207 -14.98 18.16 19.36
N LYS A 208 -14.00 17.28 19.22
CA LYS A 208 -13.22 17.11 18.01
C LYS A 208 -13.63 15.85 17.27
N THR A 209 -13.64 15.93 15.95
CA THR A 209 -13.78 14.75 15.08
C THR A 209 -12.40 14.26 14.71
N ILE A 210 -12.12 13.02 15.02
CA ILE A 210 -10.87 12.32 14.66
C ILE A 210 -11.22 11.32 13.58
N MET A 211 -10.50 11.37 12.47
CA MET A 211 -10.58 10.35 11.43
C MET A 211 -9.56 9.25 11.71
N LEU A 212 -10.04 8.01 11.76
CA LEU A 212 -9.22 6.83 11.77
C LEU A 212 -9.18 6.22 10.37
N GLN A 213 -7.98 5.97 9.88
CA GLN A 213 -7.74 5.33 8.59
C GLN A 213 -7.09 3.98 8.81
N ALA A 214 -7.44 3.03 7.99
CA ALA A 214 -6.84 1.70 8.01
C ALA A 214 -6.29 1.36 6.62
N THR A 215 -4.98 1.16 6.55
CA THR A 215 -4.28 0.64 5.37
C THR A 215 -4.19 -0.87 5.49
N SER A 216 -4.48 -1.58 4.41
CA SER A 216 -4.28 -3.03 4.35
C SER A 216 -2.82 -3.33 4.11
N ILE A 217 -2.17 -3.96 5.09
CA ILE A 217 -0.74 -4.30 5.03
C ILE A 217 -0.60 -5.81 4.89
N TYR A 218 0.18 -6.21 3.90
CA TYR A 218 0.52 -7.60 3.63
C TYR A 218 2.02 -7.81 3.77
N THR A 219 2.41 -8.83 4.51
CA THR A 219 3.81 -9.24 4.62
C THR A 219 3.99 -10.67 4.12
N GLN A 220 5.11 -10.93 3.48
CA GLN A 220 5.61 -12.31 3.32
C GLN A 220 6.40 -12.67 4.56
N GLY A 221 5.83 -13.50 5.43
CA GLY A 221 6.40 -13.84 6.74
C GLY A 221 7.81 -14.43 6.64
N ASN A 222 8.11 -15.10 5.55
CA ASN A 222 9.42 -15.67 5.23
C ASN A 222 10.35 -14.70 4.47
N GLY A 223 9.97 -13.44 4.28
CA GLY A 223 10.77 -12.41 3.62
C GLY A 223 11.02 -12.62 2.12
N GLN A 224 10.29 -13.52 1.47
CA GLN A 224 10.39 -13.74 0.03
C GLN A 224 9.65 -12.63 -0.75
N HIS A 225 9.86 -12.61 -2.07
CA HIS A 225 9.09 -11.75 -2.96
C HIS A 225 7.62 -12.19 -3.02
N TRP A 226 6.75 -11.23 -3.16
CA TRP A 226 5.34 -11.47 -3.41
C TRP A 226 5.14 -12.15 -4.77
N ASP A 227 4.30 -13.16 -4.77
CA ASP A 227 3.81 -13.79 -5.99
C ASP A 227 2.87 -12.83 -6.74
N ILE A 228 3.04 -12.74 -8.06
CA ILE A 228 2.30 -11.81 -8.92
C ILE A 228 0.80 -12.12 -8.90
N ASP A 229 0.41 -13.39 -8.93
CA ASP A 229 -1.00 -13.80 -8.94
C ASP A 229 -1.66 -13.48 -7.61
N ASN A 230 -0.94 -13.64 -6.50
CA ASN A 230 -1.41 -13.25 -5.19
C ASN A 230 -1.57 -11.72 -5.07
N MET A 231 -0.60 -10.93 -5.55
CA MET A 231 -0.73 -9.47 -5.62
C MET A 231 -1.95 -9.05 -6.45
N PHE A 232 -2.11 -9.66 -7.62
CA PHE A 232 -3.24 -9.40 -8.51
C PHE A 232 -4.58 -9.70 -7.83
N SER A 233 -4.70 -10.85 -7.19
CA SER A 233 -5.92 -11.27 -6.48
C SER A 233 -6.28 -10.27 -5.38
N VAL A 234 -5.33 -9.91 -4.52
CA VAL A 234 -5.52 -8.94 -3.43
C VAL A 234 -5.95 -7.57 -3.97
N MET A 235 -5.30 -7.08 -5.01
CA MET A 235 -5.62 -5.78 -5.61
C MET A 235 -7.00 -5.80 -6.26
N LEU A 236 -7.35 -6.86 -6.97
CA LEU A 236 -8.64 -7.02 -7.62
C LEU A 236 -9.78 -7.06 -6.59
N ASP A 237 -9.61 -7.83 -5.52
CA ASP A 237 -10.61 -7.96 -4.45
C ASP A 237 -10.79 -6.62 -3.71
N THR A 238 -9.72 -5.87 -3.50
CA THR A 238 -9.78 -4.52 -2.93
C THR A 238 -10.56 -3.58 -3.84
N ALA A 239 -10.28 -3.56 -5.14
CA ALA A 239 -10.98 -2.73 -6.11
C ALA A 239 -12.47 -3.09 -6.21
N ARG A 240 -12.82 -4.38 -6.25
CA ARG A 240 -14.21 -4.86 -6.24
C ARG A 240 -14.95 -4.47 -4.96
N THR A 241 -14.27 -4.56 -3.81
CA THR A 241 -14.83 -4.12 -2.52
C THR A 241 -15.11 -2.63 -2.54
N SER A 242 -14.21 -1.82 -3.08
CA SER A 242 -14.38 -0.38 -3.24
C SER A 242 -15.57 -0.04 -4.14
N LEU A 243 -15.74 -0.75 -5.25
CA LEU A 243 -16.92 -0.58 -6.12
C LEU A 243 -18.22 -0.86 -5.36
N LYS A 244 -18.26 -1.89 -4.51
CA LYS A 244 -19.43 -2.19 -3.66
C LYS A 244 -19.71 -1.09 -2.64
N VAL A 245 -18.64 -0.52 -2.04
CA VAL A 245 -18.77 0.55 -1.04
C VAL A 245 -19.25 1.86 -1.67
N LEU A 246 -18.79 2.16 -2.90
CA LEU A 246 -19.14 3.40 -3.61
C LEU A 246 -20.62 3.49 -3.98
N GLY A 247 -21.32 2.38 -4.04
CA GLY A 247 -22.76 2.41 -4.15
C GLY A 247 -23.37 1.13 -4.70
N SER A 248 -24.53 0.80 -4.12
CA SER A 248 -25.36 -0.28 -4.63
C SER A 248 -25.76 -0.06 -6.08
N ASP A 249 -25.93 1.20 -6.50
CA ASP A 249 -26.36 1.54 -7.86
C ASP A 249 -25.24 1.32 -8.87
N LEU A 250 -24.00 1.73 -8.54
CA LEU A 250 -22.84 1.48 -9.37
C LEU A 250 -22.59 -0.03 -9.51
N PHE A 251 -22.75 -0.79 -8.44
CA PHE A 251 -22.56 -2.24 -8.44
C PHE A 251 -23.75 -2.99 -9.03
N ASN A 252 -24.99 -2.58 -8.77
CA ASN A 252 -26.18 -3.19 -9.32
C ASN A 252 -26.34 -3.01 -10.82
N GLN A 253 -25.81 -1.91 -11.38
CA GLN A 253 -25.70 -1.75 -12.83
C GLN A 253 -24.76 -2.76 -13.47
N LEU A 254 -23.79 -3.28 -12.70
CA LEU A 254 -22.78 -4.23 -13.13
C LEU A 254 -23.26 -5.67 -13.09
N THR A 255 -24.11 -6.00 -12.12
CA THR A 255 -24.59 -7.37 -11.87
C THR A 255 -25.92 -7.69 -12.56
N LYS A 256 -26.65 -6.69 -13.04
CA LYS A 256 -27.97 -6.85 -13.68
C LYS A 256 -27.94 -7.31 -15.14
N ASN A 257 -26.79 -7.69 -15.70
CA ASN A 257 -26.66 -8.12 -17.09
C ASN A 257 -25.93 -9.48 -17.25
N ASN A 258 -26.06 -10.37 -16.30
CA ASN A 258 -25.75 -11.78 -16.46
C ASN A 258 -27.03 -12.60 -16.42
#